data_4819991c010a0ae668053e4e9aa878c1
#
_entry.id   4819991c010a0ae668053e4e9aa878c1
#
_cell.length_a   1.000
_cell.length_b   1.000
_cell.length_c   1.000
_cell.angle_alpha   90.00
_cell.angle_beta   90.00
_cell.angle_gamma   90.00
#
_symmetry.space_group_name_H-M   'P 1'
#
loop_
_entity.id
_entity.type
_entity.pdbx_description
1 polymer ?
#
loop_
_entity_poly.entity_id
_entity_poly.type
_entity_poly.pdbx_seq_one_letter_code
_entity_poly.pdbx_strand_id
1 'polypeptide(L)'
;MGGTQRPRRGRSGGAPSVADVARLAGVSTQTVSRVSGGARNVRADTREKVLRAMERLGYSPNRAAQALRRGSFRTIGVVTQHIERTGEALTTEGVLAAAWRAGYTVSMIQVERPASEDMRTAVLHLAHQGVDGLVVVQAGRADSRHLVLPADVPVAVSDSALVGYYPSASADQVRGARAAVDHLLGLGHREVHHVTGPQDSQSALIRSATWAARLRESGIEPPEPVQGDWTAASGYAAGERLAADPRVTAVFCANDEAAIGLIRAMHERGRRVPQDVSVVGFDGLSLGEYSFPPLTTVRQDFRRAGEEMVRLVLEQVDSGAAGGERQILIPTELVVRGSTAPRRERT
;
A
#
# COMPACT_ATOMS: atom_id res chain seq x y z
N MET A 1 -29.48 -33.43 65.05
CA MET A 1 -28.31 -33.49 64.10
C MET A 1 -28.85 -33.44 62.68
N GLY A 2 -28.88 -32.24 62.11
CA GLY A 2 -29.37 -32.02 60.77
C GLY A 2 -28.21 -31.60 59.87
N GLY A 3 -27.80 -32.50 58.98
CA GLY A 3 -26.77 -32.22 58.03
C GLY A 3 -27.36 -31.51 56.78
N THR A 4 -27.11 -30.24 56.64
CA THR A 4 -27.46 -29.47 55.46
C THR A 4 -26.46 -29.78 54.34
N GLN A 5 -26.92 -30.52 53.34
CA GLN A 5 -26.21 -30.70 52.05
C GLN A 5 -26.20 -29.36 51.28
N ARG A 6 -25.01 -28.77 51.09
CA ARG A 6 -24.79 -27.64 50.18
C ARG A 6 -24.96 -28.13 48.72
N PRO A 7 -25.65 -27.36 47.86
CA PRO A 7 -25.73 -27.72 46.44
C PRO A 7 -24.36 -27.57 45.78
N ARG A 8 -23.96 -28.58 45.03
CA ARG A 8 -22.75 -28.58 44.19
C ARG A 8 -22.84 -27.43 43.15
N ARG A 9 -21.96 -26.44 43.34
CA ARG A 9 -21.75 -25.38 42.32
C ARG A 9 -21.35 -26.08 40.98
N GLY A 10 -22.15 -25.79 39.93
CA GLY A 10 -21.90 -26.22 38.60
C GLY A 10 -20.54 -25.78 38.07
N ARG A 11 -20.00 -26.60 37.23
CA ARG A 11 -18.67 -26.51 36.60
C ARG A 11 -18.41 -25.15 35.96
N SER A 12 -17.22 -24.63 36.25
CA SER A 12 -16.50 -23.53 35.62
C SER A 12 -16.89 -23.29 34.16
N GLY A 13 -17.21 -22.03 33.81
CA GLY A 13 -17.48 -21.56 32.46
C GLY A 13 -16.24 -21.63 31.57
N GLY A 14 -15.99 -22.78 30.98
CA GLY A 14 -15.07 -22.93 29.87
C GLY A 14 -15.73 -22.36 28.59
N ALA A 15 -14.94 -21.82 27.66
CA ALA A 15 -15.43 -21.39 26.36
C ALA A 15 -16.22 -22.53 25.68
N PRO A 16 -17.34 -22.19 24.96
CA PRO A 16 -18.15 -23.18 24.26
C PRO A 16 -17.31 -24.06 23.34
N SER A 17 -17.62 -25.35 23.31
CA SER A 17 -16.91 -26.34 22.51
C SER A 17 -17.73 -26.79 21.28
N VAL A 18 -17.07 -27.43 20.29
CA VAL A 18 -17.74 -28.10 19.16
C VAL A 18 -18.83 -29.06 19.63
N ALA A 19 -18.58 -29.76 20.78
CA ALA A 19 -19.56 -30.69 21.35
C ALA A 19 -20.81 -29.99 21.89
N ASP A 20 -20.68 -28.78 22.42
CA ASP A 20 -21.83 -27.99 22.91
C ASP A 20 -22.67 -27.48 21.75
N VAL A 21 -22.05 -27.04 20.64
CA VAL A 21 -22.74 -26.67 19.41
C VAL A 21 -23.47 -27.88 18.82
N ALA A 22 -22.83 -29.04 18.74
CA ALA A 22 -23.39 -30.27 18.22
C ALA A 22 -24.64 -30.69 19.01
N ARG A 23 -24.55 -30.62 20.34
CA ARG A 23 -25.66 -30.92 21.26
C ARG A 23 -26.83 -29.94 21.07
N LEU A 24 -26.56 -28.63 20.98
CA LEU A 24 -27.60 -27.61 20.81
C LEU A 24 -28.25 -27.68 19.42
N ALA A 25 -27.50 -27.99 18.37
CA ALA A 25 -27.98 -28.11 17.00
C ALA A 25 -28.64 -29.47 16.68
N GLY A 26 -28.50 -30.48 17.56
CA GLY A 26 -29.01 -31.84 17.35
C GLY A 26 -28.27 -32.58 16.22
N VAL A 27 -26.97 -32.37 16.06
CA VAL A 27 -26.15 -32.98 15.01
C VAL A 27 -24.85 -33.56 15.57
N SER A 28 -24.10 -34.32 14.76
CA SER A 28 -22.76 -34.81 15.17
C SER A 28 -21.74 -33.67 15.16
N THR A 29 -20.66 -33.85 15.99
CA THR A 29 -19.51 -32.94 15.99
C THR A 29 -18.84 -32.83 14.61
N GLN A 30 -18.89 -33.92 13.82
CA GLN A 30 -18.40 -33.94 12.45
C GLN A 30 -19.25 -33.02 11.54
N THR A 31 -20.57 -32.99 11.72
CA THR A 31 -21.47 -32.09 10.97
C THR A 31 -21.17 -30.64 11.32
N VAL A 32 -20.99 -30.33 12.61
CA VAL A 32 -20.54 -28.98 13.05
C VAL A 32 -19.22 -28.60 12.41
N SER A 33 -18.25 -29.50 12.41
CA SER A 33 -16.93 -29.30 11.76
C SER A 33 -17.03 -29.08 10.26
N ARG A 34 -17.97 -29.76 9.56
CA ARG A 34 -18.20 -29.56 8.11
C ARG A 34 -18.84 -28.18 7.84
N VAL A 35 -19.83 -27.80 8.67
CA VAL A 35 -20.47 -26.47 8.54
C VAL A 35 -19.48 -25.35 8.79
N SER A 36 -18.72 -25.42 9.89
CA SER A 36 -17.71 -24.43 10.25
C SER A 36 -16.55 -24.41 9.23
N GLY A 37 -16.33 -25.52 8.54
CA GLY A 37 -15.37 -25.65 7.45
C GLY A 37 -15.85 -25.14 6.09
N GLY A 38 -17.10 -24.68 5.96
CA GLY A 38 -17.64 -24.20 4.69
C GLY A 38 -18.01 -25.30 3.70
N ALA A 39 -18.08 -26.58 4.11
CA ALA A 39 -18.39 -27.70 3.23
C ALA A 39 -19.72 -27.50 2.52
N ARG A 40 -19.73 -27.61 1.18
CA ARG A 40 -20.94 -27.39 0.35
C ARG A 40 -21.96 -28.54 0.44
N ASN A 41 -21.54 -29.72 0.86
CA ASN A 41 -22.35 -30.94 0.92
C ASN A 41 -23.14 -31.12 2.23
N VAL A 42 -23.47 -30.03 2.93
CA VAL A 42 -24.36 -30.04 4.10
C VAL A 42 -25.69 -29.40 3.69
N ARG A 43 -26.82 -30.11 4.02
CA ARG A 43 -28.16 -29.60 3.74
C ARG A 43 -28.40 -28.22 4.33
N ALA A 44 -29.11 -27.35 3.62
CA ALA A 44 -29.32 -25.95 4.03
C ALA A 44 -29.94 -25.85 5.44
N ASP A 45 -30.96 -26.62 5.77
CA ASP A 45 -31.60 -26.63 7.08
C ASP A 45 -30.63 -27.02 8.22
N THR A 46 -29.76 -28.01 7.94
CA THR A 46 -28.77 -28.46 8.90
C THR A 46 -27.67 -27.37 9.13
N ARG A 47 -27.27 -26.73 8.05
CA ARG A 47 -26.32 -25.60 8.12
C ARG A 47 -26.88 -24.47 8.97
N GLU A 48 -28.11 -24.09 8.73
CA GLU A 48 -28.79 -23.01 9.48
C GLU A 48 -28.91 -23.33 10.97
N LYS A 49 -29.32 -24.57 11.33
CA LYS A 49 -29.38 -25.02 12.73
C LYS A 49 -28.02 -24.90 13.43
N VAL A 50 -26.94 -25.31 12.76
CA VAL A 50 -25.58 -25.23 13.33
C VAL A 50 -25.13 -23.78 13.48
N LEU A 51 -25.36 -22.92 12.48
CA LEU A 51 -24.98 -21.50 12.56
C LEU A 51 -25.72 -20.77 13.71
N ARG A 52 -27.05 -21.00 13.86
CA ARG A 52 -27.84 -20.46 14.98
C ARG A 52 -27.33 -20.97 16.34
N ALA A 53 -26.93 -22.24 16.44
CA ALA A 53 -26.38 -22.81 17.67
C ALA A 53 -25.02 -22.19 18.01
N MET A 54 -24.16 -21.94 17.01
CA MET A 54 -22.87 -21.23 17.19
C MET A 54 -23.10 -19.82 17.72
N GLU A 55 -24.01 -19.07 17.08
CA GLU A 55 -24.35 -17.70 17.48
C GLU A 55 -24.89 -17.64 18.93
N ARG A 56 -25.87 -18.51 19.27
CA ARG A 56 -26.43 -18.57 20.63
C ARG A 56 -25.41 -18.89 21.71
N LEU A 57 -24.40 -19.70 21.41
CA LEU A 57 -23.36 -20.10 22.35
C LEU A 57 -22.16 -19.12 22.34
N GLY A 58 -22.11 -18.15 21.40
CA GLY A 58 -20.91 -17.35 21.18
C GLY A 58 -19.72 -18.22 20.75
N TYR A 59 -19.97 -19.37 20.10
CA TYR A 59 -18.94 -20.28 19.68
C TYR A 59 -18.27 -19.76 18.39
N SER A 60 -16.98 -19.53 18.45
CA SER A 60 -16.14 -19.29 17.28
C SER A 60 -15.23 -20.48 17.01
N PRO A 61 -15.24 -21.05 15.79
CA PRO A 61 -14.37 -22.16 15.45
C PRO A 61 -12.90 -21.80 15.64
N ASN A 62 -12.11 -22.72 16.23
CA ASN A 62 -10.67 -22.53 16.40
C ASN A 62 -9.98 -22.50 15.02
N ARG A 63 -9.47 -21.33 14.66
CA ARG A 63 -8.79 -21.09 13.35
C ARG A 63 -7.55 -21.95 13.19
N ALA A 64 -6.75 -22.13 14.25
CA ALA A 64 -5.56 -22.99 14.19
C ALA A 64 -5.91 -24.46 13.88
N ALA A 65 -6.97 -24.99 14.53
CA ALA A 65 -7.44 -26.34 14.25
C ALA A 65 -8.06 -26.48 12.83
N GLN A 66 -8.61 -25.41 12.28
CA GLN A 66 -9.10 -25.39 10.89
C GLN A 66 -7.92 -25.32 9.90
N ALA A 67 -6.93 -24.49 10.16
CA ALA A 67 -5.72 -24.36 9.35
C ALA A 67 -4.98 -25.69 9.23
N LEU A 68 -4.79 -26.38 10.36
CA LEU A 68 -4.14 -27.71 10.39
C LEU A 68 -4.84 -28.75 9.50
N ARG A 69 -6.19 -28.67 9.41
CA ARG A 69 -6.98 -29.59 8.57
C ARG A 69 -7.04 -29.19 7.11
N ARG A 70 -6.92 -27.90 6.81
CA ARG A 70 -7.02 -27.37 5.44
C ARG A 70 -5.65 -27.23 4.77
N GLY A 71 -4.56 -27.21 5.56
CA GLY A 71 -3.22 -26.86 5.08
C GLY A 71 -3.10 -25.37 4.71
N SER A 72 -4.03 -24.51 5.18
CA SER A 72 -4.04 -23.08 4.89
C SER A 72 -4.67 -22.31 6.04
N PHE A 73 -4.03 -21.20 6.42
CA PHE A 73 -4.50 -20.29 7.48
C PHE A 73 -5.57 -19.28 7.00
N ARG A 74 -5.71 -19.16 5.68
CA ARG A 74 -6.55 -18.12 5.05
C ARG A 74 -6.22 -16.72 5.57
N THR A 75 -4.92 -16.46 5.74
CA THR A 75 -4.40 -15.20 6.25
C THR A 75 -3.23 -14.75 5.38
N ILE A 76 -3.26 -13.51 4.94
CA ILE A 76 -2.13 -12.82 4.28
C ILE A 76 -1.50 -11.90 5.30
N GLY A 77 -0.18 -12.00 5.47
CA GLY A 77 0.61 -11.05 6.24
C GLY A 77 0.92 -9.80 5.41
N VAL A 78 0.81 -8.62 6.01
CA VAL A 78 1.20 -7.35 5.39
C VAL A 78 2.25 -6.69 6.26
N VAL A 79 3.38 -6.36 5.67
CA VAL A 79 4.39 -5.51 6.30
C VAL A 79 4.39 -4.17 5.58
N THR A 80 4.20 -3.09 6.33
CA THR A 80 4.23 -1.70 5.84
C THR A 80 5.12 -0.85 6.72
N GLN A 81 5.56 0.29 6.24
CA GLN A 81 6.46 1.17 6.97
C GLN A 81 5.79 2.48 7.38
N HIS A 82 5.12 3.14 6.46
CA HIS A 82 4.57 4.48 6.62
C HIS A 82 3.09 4.51 6.21
N ILE A 83 2.24 3.81 6.98
CA ILE A 83 0.80 3.75 6.68
C ILE A 83 0.12 5.13 6.67
N GLU A 84 0.75 6.14 7.29
CA GLU A 84 0.31 7.52 7.26
C GLU A 84 0.53 8.21 5.90
N ARG A 85 1.38 7.65 5.03
CA ARG A 85 1.60 8.16 3.67
C ARG A 85 0.48 7.71 2.76
N THR A 86 -0.08 8.64 2.00
CA THR A 86 -1.25 8.39 1.15
C THR A 86 -1.07 7.22 0.19
N GLY A 87 0.08 7.11 -0.47
CA GLY A 87 0.37 6.02 -1.41
C GLY A 87 0.38 4.64 -0.74
N GLU A 88 0.99 4.52 0.46
CA GLU A 88 1.01 3.27 1.23
C GLU A 88 -0.38 2.90 1.76
N ALA A 89 -1.14 3.89 2.25
CA ALA A 89 -2.50 3.69 2.71
C ALA A 89 -3.41 3.15 1.59
N LEU A 90 -3.39 3.79 0.42
CA LEU A 90 -4.21 3.37 -0.73
C LEU A 90 -3.79 2.02 -1.30
N THR A 91 -2.49 1.72 -1.31
CA THR A 91 -1.99 0.40 -1.71
C THR A 91 -2.46 -0.68 -0.73
N THR A 92 -2.35 -0.39 0.58
CA THR A 92 -2.83 -1.30 1.64
C THR A 92 -4.35 -1.51 1.54
N GLU A 93 -5.13 -0.48 1.24
CA GLU A 93 -6.58 -0.61 0.97
C GLU A 93 -6.84 -1.60 -0.17
N GLY A 94 -6.08 -1.53 -1.27
CA GLY A 94 -6.16 -2.48 -2.37
C GLY A 94 -5.86 -3.92 -1.93
N VAL A 95 -4.82 -4.10 -1.10
CA VAL A 95 -4.48 -5.42 -0.51
C VAL A 95 -5.64 -5.96 0.33
N LEU A 96 -6.18 -5.14 1.24
CA LEU A 96 -7.30 -5.53 2.10
C LEU A 96 -8.53 -5.95 1.29
N ALA A 97 -8.90 -5.15 0.30
CA ALA A 97 -10.05 -5.43 -0.56
C ALA A 97 -9.87 -6.73 -1.38
N ALA A 98 -8.68 -6.95 -1.94
CA ALA A 98 -8.39 -8.15 -2.72
C ALA A 98 -8.33 -9.41 -1.83
N ALA A 99 -7.68 -9.35 -0.68
CA ALA A 99 -7.63 -10.44 0.29
C ALA A 99 -9.05 -10.83 0.75
N TRP A 100 -9.87 -9.85 1.09
CA TRP A 100 -11.26 -10.09 1.48
C TRP A 100 -12.08 -10.79 0.39
N ARG A 101 -12.00 -10.32 -0.87
CA ARG A 101 -12.67 -10.94 -2.02
C ARG A 101 -12.23 -12.39 -2.24
N ALA A 102 -10.95 -12.70 -1.94
CA ALA A 102 -10.41 -14.05 -2.03
C ALA A 102 -10.72 -14.93 -0.81
N GLY A 103 -11.43 -14.40 0.21
CA GLY A 103 -11.78 -15.12 1.44
C GLY A 103 -10.60 -15.26 2.41
N TYR A 104 -9.65 -14.31 2.36
CA TYR A 104 -8.52 -14.21 3.29
C TYR A 104 -8.75 -13.08 4.30
N THR A 105 -8.21 -13.27 5.51
CA THR A 105 -8.01 -12.19 6.46
C THR A 105 -6.61 -11.61 6.29
N VAL A 106 -6.39 -10.39 6.83
CA VAL A 106 -5.07 -9.75 6.80
C VAL A 106 -4.58 -9.56 8.24
N SER A 107 -3.31 -9.95 8.47
CA SER A 107 -2.55 -9.62 9.67
C SER A 107 -1.47 -8.62 9.27
N MET A 108 -1.42 -7.46 9.89
CA MET A 108 -0.53 -6.37 9.48
C MET A 108 0.44 -5.99 10.60
N ILE A 109 1.69 -5.75 10.23
CA ILE A 109 2.71 -5.16 11.11
C ILE A 109 3.26 -3.92 10.41
N GLN A 110 3.24 -2.81 11.14
CA GLN A 110 3.95 -1.59 10.76
C GLN A 110 5.34 -1.61 11.39
N VAL A 111 6.37 -1.37 10.56
CA VAL A 111 7.76 -1.29 10.98
C VAL A 111 8.14 0.19 11.07
N GLU A 112 8.53 0.66 12.26
CA GLU A 112 8.87 2.08 12.47
C GLU A 112 10.22 2.48 11.86
N ARG A 113 11.16 1.55 11.78
CA ARG A 113 12.50 1.81 11.25
C ARG A 113 12.79 0.92 10.04
N PRO A 114 13.37 1.49 8.97
CA PRO A 114 13.69 0.72 7.76
C PRO A 114 14.92 -0.18 7.94
N ALA A 115 15.34 -0.45 9.17
CA ALA A 115 16.43 -1.38 9.42
C ALA A 115 16.03 -2.78 8.94
N SER A 116 16.91 -3.44 8.20
CA SER A 116 16.70 -4.79 7.68
C SER A 116 16.37 -5.82 8.77
N GLU A 117 16.79 -5.56 10.01
CA GLU A 117 16.52 -6.43 11.16
C GLU A 117 15.08 -6.31 11.66
N ASP A 118 14.51 -5.10 11.72
CA ASP A 118 13.12 -4.88 12.12
C ASP A 118 12.15 -5.46 11.08
N MET A 119 12.45 -5.28 9.80
CA MET A 119 11.70 -5.86 8.70
C MET A 119 11.75 -7.40 8.75
N ARG A 120 12.94 -7.98 8.95
CA ARG A 120 13.10 -9.43 9.10
C ARG A 120 12.31 -9.96 10.29
N THR A 121 12.36 -9.27 11.42
CA THR A 121 11.62 -9.65 12.63
C THR A 121 10.11 -9.61 12.39
N ALA A 122 9.58 -8.57 11.73
CA ALA A 122 8.17 -8.47 11.37
C ALA A 122 7.72 -9.61 10.45
N VAL A 123 8.51 -9.92 9.42
CA VAL A 123 8.24 -11.02 8.49
C VAL A 123 8.24 -12.38 9.20
N LEU A 124 9.26 -12.65 10.02
CA LEU A 124 9.34 -13.91 10.79
C LEU A 124 8.18 -14.02 11.79
N HIS A 125 7.80 -12.92 12.42
CA HIS A 125 6.67 -12.90 13.35
C HIS A 125 5.36 -13.28 12.65
N LEU A 126 5.09 -12.69 11.47
CA LEU A 126 3.92 -13.05 10.65
C LEU A 126 3.97 -14.50 10.18
N ALA A 127 5.13 -14.98 9.71
CA ALA A 127 5.30 -16.35 9.29
C ALA A 127 5.02 -17.34 10.44
N HIS A 128 5.48 -17.05 11.65
CA HIS A 128 5.20 -17.86 12.85
C HIS A 128 3.74 -17.78 13.31
N GLN A 129 3.02 -16.70 13.02
CA GLN A 129 1.58 -16.59 13.31
C GLN A 129 0.71 -17.43 12.36
N GLY A 130 1.28 -18.02 11.33
CA GLY A 130 0.57 -18.82 10.35
C GLY A 130 -0.12 -17.93 9.32
N VAL A 131 0.63 -17.42 8.37
CA VAL A 131 0.13 -16.77 7.15
C VAL A 131 0.42 -17.67 5.95
N ASP A 132 -0.43 -17.60 4.93
CA ASP A 132 -0.25 -18.37 3.70
C ASP A 132 0.67 -17.61 2.69
N GLY A 133 0.91 -16.33 2.93
CA GLY A 133 1.81 -15.50 2.14
C GLY A 133 1.94 -14.09 2.69
N LEU A 134 2.89 -13.35 2.17
CA LEU A 134 3.29 -12.03 2.63
C LEU A 134 3.21 -10.98 1.52
N VAL A 135 2.72 -9.81 1.85
CA VAL A 135 2.79 -8.61 1.02
C VAL A 135 3.65 -7.59 1.76
N VAL A 136 4.67 -7.06 1.08
CA VAL A 136 5.54 -6.01 1.62
C VAL A 136 5.28 -4.73 0.86
N VAL A 137 4.65 -3.76 1.53
CA VAL A 137 4.34 -2.44 0.96
C VAL A 137 5.45 -1.48 1.33
N GLN A 138 6.15 -0.94 0.32
CA GLN A 138 7.24 0.02 0.47
C GLN A 138 8.26 -0.35 1.56
N ALA A 139 9.13 -1.29 1.27
CA ALA A 139 10.22 -1.68 2.19
C ALA A 139 11.38 -0.67 2.24
N GLY A 140 11.22 0.56 1.75
CA GLY A 140 12.25 1.58 1.73
C GLY A 140 13.54 1.10 1.02
N ARG A 141 14.70 1.57 1.48
CA ARG A 141 16.03 1.09 1.04
C ARG A 141 16.54 -0.06 1.91
N ALA A 142 15.67 -0.95 2.40
CA ALA A 142 16.16 -2.18 3.01
C ALA A 142 17.14 -2.83 2.03
N ASP A 143 18.40 -2.96 2.43
CA ASP A 143 19.44 -3.55 1.59
C ASP A 143 19.00 -5.00 1.28
N SER A 144 18.70 -5.25 0.00
CA SER A 144 18.27 -6.57 -0.47
C SER A 144 19.27 -7.68 -0.14
N ARG A 145 20.53 -7.31 0.12
CA ARG A 145 21.58 -8.24 0.55
C ARG A 145 21.41 -8.68 2.01
N HIS A 146 20.68 -7.95 2.84
CA HIS A 146 20.48 -8.22 4.25
C HIS A 146 19.03 -8.62 4.59
N LEU A 147 18.08 -8.41 3.69
CA LEU A 147 16.69 -8.82 3.87
C LEU A 147 16.41 -10.09 3.05
N VAL A 148 16.73 -11.22 3.60
CA VAL A 148 16.32 -12.52 3.05
C VAL A 148 14.96 -12.87 3.66
N LEU A 149 13.92 -12.88 2.81
CA LEU A 149 12.59 -13.33 3.19
C LEU A 149 12.55 -14.87 3.20
N PRO A 150 11.67 -15.51 4.00
CA PRO A 150 11.57 -16.98 4.04
C PRO A 150 11.31 -17.53 2.64
N ALA A 151 12.12 -18.50 2.23
CA ALA A 151 12.08 -19.09 0.88
C ALA A 151 10.82 -19.94 0.62
N ASP A 152 10.18 -20.40 1.69
CA ASP A 152 9.01 -21.27 1.70
C ASP A 152 7.68 -20.50 1.84
N VAL A 153 7.73 -19.18 2.01
CA VAL A 153 6.55 -18.33 2.13
C VAL A 153 6.35 -17.53 0.83
N PRO A 154 5.17 -17.63 0.17
CA PRO A 154 4.80 -16.78 -0.94
C PRO A 154 4.92 -15.29 -0.61
N VAL A 155 5.62 -14.52 -1.44
CA VAL A 155 5.85 -13.09 -1.20
C VAL A 155 5.55 -12.26 -2.45
N ALA A 156 4.98 -11.08 -2.25
CA ALA A 156 4.95 -10.02 -3.26
C ALA A 156 5.35 -8.68 -2.64
N VAL A 157 6.05 -7.85 -3.41
CA VAL A 157 6.59 -6.56 -2.95
C VAL A 157 6.14 -5.41 -3.84
N SER A 158 6.11 -4.18 -3.32
CA SER A 158 5.93 -2.98 -4.12
C SER A 158 6.98 -1.92 -3.79
N ASP A 159 7.27 -1.07 -4.78
CA ASP A 159 8.07 0.17 -4.67
C ASP A 159 9.28 0.10 -3.70
N SER A 160 10.02 -1.01 -3.72
CA SER A 160 11.12 -1.25 -2.79
C SER A 160 12.40 -1.67 -3.52
N ALA A 161 13.52 -1.66 -2.80
CA ALA A 161 14.77 -2.23 -3.28
C ALA A 161 14.72 -3.75 -3.49
N LEU A 162 13.60 -4.40 -3.12
CA LEU A 162 13.35 -5.83 -3.31
C LEU A 162 12.75 -6.16 -4.68
N VAL A 163 12.36 -5.15 -5.47
CA VAL A 163 11.92 -5.33 -6.86
C VAL A 163 13.06 -5.95 -7.67
N GLY A 164 12.75 -7.01 -8.43
CA GLY A 164 13.74 -7.82 -9.16
C GLY A 164 14.27 -9.02 -8.38
N TYR A 165 14.06 -9.10 -7.07
CA TYR A 165 14.36 -10.29 -6.25
C TYR A 165 13.10 -11.09 -5.90
N TYR A 166 11.95 -10.43 -5.84
CA TYR A 166 10.66 -11.04 -5.52
C TYR A 166 9.60 -10.58 -6.53
N PRO A 167 8.52 -11.36 -6.73
CA PRO A 167 7.38 -10.92 -7.51
C PRO A 167 6.89 -9.56 -7.02
N SER A 168 6.63 -8.65 -7.95
CA SER A 168 6.33 -7.26 -7.59
C SER A 168 5.23 -6.65 -8.45
N ALA A 169 4.49 -5.70 -7.85
CA ALA A 169 3.56 -4.86 -8.56
C ALA A 169 3.76 -3.40 -8.11
N SER A 170 4.05 -2.52 -9.06
CA SER A 170 4.30 -1.10 -8.80
C SER A 170 3.86 -0.25 -9.99
N ALA A 171 3.63 1.04 -9.74
CA ALA A 171 3.38 1.99 -10.81
C ALA A 171 4.63 2.20 -11.67
N ASP A 172 4.43 2.49 -12.96
CA ASP A 172 5.51 2.86 -13.88
C ASP A 172 5.98 4.28 -13.58
N GLN A 173 6.91 4.37 -12.62
CA GLN A 173 7.46 5.64 -12.12
C GLN A 173 8.23 6.38 -13.22
N VAL A 174 8.95 5.65 -14.08
CA VAL A 174 9.75 6.22 -15.16
C VAL A 174 8.84 6.88 -16.19
N ARG A 175 7.82 6.15 -16.66
CA ARG A 175 6.85 6.68 -17.62
C ARG A 175 6.16 7.93 -17.08
N GLY A 176 5.72 7.89 -15.82
CA GLY A 176 5.02 9.00 -15.18
C GLY A 176 5.89 10.25 -15.05
N ALA A 177 7.10 10.10 -14.48
CA ALA A 177 8.02 11.23 -14.32
C ALA A 177 8.45 11.82 -15.66
N ARG A 178 8.68 10.97 -16.67
CA ARG A 178 8.97 11.42 -18.01
C ARG A 178 7.82 12.24 -18.60
N ALA A 179 6.58 11.76 -18.46
CA ALA A 179 5.39 12.46 -18.97
C ALA A 179 5.21 13.84 -18.30
N ALA A 180 5.48 13.96 -17.00
CA ALA A 180 5.44 15.24 -16.28
C ALA A 180 6.46 16.25 -16.83
N VAL A 181 7.72 15.80 -17.03
CA VAL A 181 8.79 16.66 -17.56
C VAL A 181 8.52 17.02 -19.01
N ASP A 182 8.12 16.06 -19.84
CA ASP A 182 7.78 16.29 -21.25
C ASP A 182 6.66 17.30 -21.42
N HIS A 183 5.64 17.24 -20.56
CA HIS A 183 4.55 18.21 -20.55
C HIS A 183 5.06 19.63 -20.30
N LEU A 184 5.89 19.83 -19.28
CA LEU A 184 6.44 21.15 -18.96
C LEU A 184 7.37 21.67 -20.05
N LEU A 185 8.22 20.83 -20.62
CA LEU A 185 9.09 21.18 -21.76
C LEU A 185 8.25 21.52 -23.01
N GLY A 186 7.18 20.76 -23.28
CA GLY A 186 6.24 21.00 -24.37
C GLY A 186 5.47 22.34 -24.25
N LEU A 187 5.30 22.86 -23.02
CA LEU A 187 4.77 24.18 -22.76
C LEU A 187 5.80 25.32 -22.94
N GLY A 188 7.02 25.00 -23.40
CA GLY A 188 8.08 25.96 -23.70
C GLY A 188 8.93 26.36 -22.50
N HIS A 189 8.81 25.68 -21.34
CA HIS A 189 9.70 25.92 -20.21
C HIS A 189 11.11 25.42 -20.54
N ARG A 190 12.11 26.26 -20.31
CA ARG A 190 13.53 25.97 -20.65
C ARG A 190 14.28 25.33 -19.49
N GLU A 191 13.68 25.32 -18.31
CA GLU A 191 14.21 24.76 -17.07
C GLU A 191 13.05 24.24 -16.25
N VAL A 192 13.17 23.05 -15.69
CA VAL A 192 12.17 22.45 -14.81
C VAL A 192 12.84 22.11 -13.50
N HIS A 193 12.47 22.81 -12.44
CA HIS A 193 12.92 22.51 -11.08
C HIS A 193 12.21 21.27 -10.54
N HIS A 194 12.83 20.62 -9.55
CA HIS A 194 12.27 19.42 -8.94
C HIS A 194 12.24 19.52 -7.42
N VAL A 195 11.08 19.27 -6.83
CA VAL A 195 10.94 19.02 -5.39
C VAL A 195 10.86 17.50 -5.21
N THR A 196 11.91 16.92 -4.61
CA THR A 196 12.03 15.45 -4.47
C THR A 196 11.18 14.92 -3.33
N GLY A 197 11.02 13.59 -3.25
CA GLY A 197 10.64 12.92 -2.01
C GLY A 197 11.86 12.55 -1.18
N PRO A 198 11.68 11.82 -0.04
CA PRO A 198 12.77 11.42 0.84
C PRO A 198 13.76 10.48 0.14
N GLN A 199 15.03 10.56 0.54
CA GLN A 199 16.13 9.81 -0.08
C GLN A 199 16.09 8.31 0.18
N ASP A 200 15.33 7.87 1.16
CA ASP A 200 15.09 6.47 1.47
C ASP A 200 13.92 5.84 0.67
N SER A 201 13.24 6.62 -0.16
CA SER A 201 12.15 6.13 -1.01
C SER A 201 12.65 5.77 -2.41
N GLN A 202 12.42 4.52 -2.83
CA GLN A 202 12.79 4.06 -4.16
C GLN A 202 12.04 4.82 -5.27
N SER A 203 10.75 5.08 -5.09
CA SER A 203 9.94 5.85 -6.04
C SER A 203 10.44 7.28 -6.19
N ALA A 204 10.85 7.94 -5.08
CA ALA A 204 11.43 9.27 -5.13
C ALA A 204 12.73 9.31 -5.94
N LEU A 205 13.61 8.33 -5.71
CA LEU A 205 14.87 8.22 -6.45
C LEU A 205 14.64 8.01 -7.95
N ILE A 206 13.69 7.13 -8.33
CA ILE A 206 13.36 6.88 -9.72
C ILE A 206 12.80 8.15 -10.38
N ARG A 207 11.86 8.85 -9.74
CA ARG A 207 11.29 10.10 -10.26
C ARG A 207 12.37 11.16 -10.46
N SER A 208 13.25 11.35 -9.48
CA SER A 208 14.34 12.32 -9.53
C SER A 208 15.38 11.97 -10.62
N ALA A 209 15.80 10.71 -10.70
CA ALA A 209 16.72 10.26 -11.74
C ALA A 209 16.13 10.41 -13.14
N THR A 210 14.83 10.10 -13.31
CA THR A 210 14.13 10.22 -14.59
C THR A 210 13.99 11.68 -15.00
N TRP A 211 13.63 12.57 -14.07
CA TRP A 211 13.58 14.01 -14.31
C TRP A 211 14.93 14.54 -14.79
N ALA A 212 16.02 14.23 -14.07
CA ALA A 212 17.35 14.69 -14.44
C ALA A 212 17.81 14.13 -15.79
N ALA A 213 17.59 12.84 -16.05
CA ALA A 213 17.92 12.22 -17.34
C ALA A 213 17.15 12.86 -18.48
N ARG A 214 15.85 13.13 -18.30
CA ARG A 214 15.01 13.72 -19.34
C ARG A 214 15.41 15.15 -19.71
N LEU A 215 15.84 15.95 -18.73
CA LEU A 215 16.37 17.28 -18.98
C LEU A 215 17.69 17.22 -19.78
N ARG A 216 18.63 16.33 -19.40
CA ARG A 216 19.90 16.16 -20.13
C ARG A 216 19.66 15.70 -21.57
N GLU A 217 18.73 14.78 -21.80
CA GLU A 217 18.30 14.38 -23.15
C GLU A 217 17.80 15.56 -24.01
N SER A 218 17.29 16.62 -23.35
CA SER A 218 16.85 17.85 -24.01
C SER A 218 17.94 18.92 -24.10
N GLY A 219 19.20 18.61 -23.72
CA GLY A 219 20.30 19.57 -23.68
C GLY A 219 20.23 20.57 -22.54
N ILE A 220 19.46 20.27 -21.49
CA ILE A 220 19.28 21.14 -20.33
C ILE A 220 20.01 20.49 -19.14
N GLU A 221 20.94 21.23 -18.50
CA GLU A 221 21.53 20.78 -17.25
C GLU A 221 20.49 20.88 -16.12
N PRO A 222 20.23 19.78 -15.40
CA PRO A 222 19.23 19.80 -14.32
C PRO A 222 19.67 20.75 -13.20
N PRO A 223 18.79 21.67 -12.76
CA PRO A 223 19.08 22.48 -11.58
C PRO A 223 19.18 21.60 -10.32
N GLU A 224 19.80 22.13 -9.27
CA GLU A 224 19.87 21.43 -7.98
C GLU A 224 18.48 21.18 -7.44
N PRO A 225 18.09 19.92 -7.19
CA PRO A 225 16.75 19.60 -6.71
C PRO A 225 16.55 20.06 -5.27
N VAL A 226 15.33 20.43 -4.92
CA VAL A 226 14.98 20.78 -3.54
C VAL A 226 14.48 19.53 -2.84
N GLN A 227 15.11 19.17 -1.73
CA GLN A 227 14.74 17.99 -0.95
C GLN A 227 13.38 18.18 -0.28
N GLY A 228 12.47 17.24 -0.46
CA GLY A 228 11.20 17.09 0.23
C GLY A 228 11.13 15.78 1.02
N ASP A 229 9.98 15.56 1.66
CA ASP A 229 9.70 14.41 2.54
C ASP A 229 8.29 13.84 2.35
N TRP A 230 7.65 14.10 1.21
CA TRP A 230 6.27 13.80 0.84
C TRP A 230 5.20 14.70 1.46
N THR A 231 5.52 15.52 2.48
CA THR A 231 4.53 16.36 3.16
C THR A 231 4.26 17.66 2.42
N ALA A 232 3.06 18.22 2.60
CA ALA A 232 2.73 19.55 2.12
C ALA A 232 3.60 20.63 2.79
N ALA A 233 4.07 20.40 4.03
CA ALA A 233 4.96 21.30 4.74
C ALA A 233 6.33 21.41 4.06
N SER A 234 6.92 20.29 3.62
CA SER A 234 8.16 20.31 2.87
C SER A 234 8.00 20.97 1.49
N GLY A 235 6.86 20.72 0.85
CA GLY A 235 6.50 21.41 -0.40
C GLY A 235 6.36 22.91 -0.23
N TYR A 236 5.76 23.36 0.87
CA TYR A 236 5.66 24.77 1.21
C TYR A 236 7.05 25.42 1.41
N ALA A 237 7.91 24.80 2.20
CA ALA A 237 9.30 25.28 2.41
C ALA A 237 10.10 25.35 1.09
N ALA A 238 9.94 24.33 0.23
CA ALA A 238 10.52 24.34 -1.11
C ALA A 238 9.97 25.50 -1.96
N GLY A 239 8.67 25.76 -1.88
CA GLY A 239 7.99 26.86 -2.56
C GLY A 239 8.51 28.23 -2.14
N GLU A 240 8.72 28.46 -0.84
CA GLU A 240 9.32 29.71 -0.35
C GLU A 240 10.72 29.95 -0.94
N ARG A 241 11.55 28.92 -0.99
CA ARG A 241 12.89 28.98 -1.58
C ARG A 241 12.83 29.27 -3.08
N LEU A 242 12.00 28.52 -3.83
CA LEU A 242 11.92 28.64 -5.28
C LEU A 242 11.22 29.95 -5.72
N ALA A 243 10.27 30.48 -4.94
CA ALA A 243 9.59 31.73 -5.23
C ALA A 243 10.53 32.95 -5.22
N ALA A 244 11.64 32.88 -4.48
CA ALA A 244 12.64 33.95 -4.41
C ALA A 244 13.41 34.14 -5.73
N ASP A 245 13.50 33.10 -6.57
CA ASP A 245 14.13 33.21 -7.89
C ASP A 245 13.09 33.45 -8.98
N PRO A 246 13.06 34.64 -9.58
CA PRO A 246 12.09 34.94 -10.64
C PRO A 246 12.31 34.12 -11.92
N ARG A 247 13.44 33.45 -12.11
CA ARG A 247 13.72 32.60 -13.27
C ARG A 247 13.00 31.27 -13.20
N VAL A 248 12.56 30.83 -12.02
CA VAL A 248 11.76 29.62 -11.83
C VAL A 248 10.41 29.79 -12.50
N THR A 249 10.13 29.05 -13.55
CA THR A 249 8.87 29.08 -14.28
C THR A 249 8.14 27.73 -14.34
N ALA A 250 8.81 26.65 -13.98
CA ALA A 250 8.22 25.31 -13.94
C ALA A 250 8.80 24.47 -12.80
N VAL A 251 7.92 23.77 -12.08
CA VAL A 251 8.30 22.88 -11.00
C VAL A 251 7.58 21.54 -11.15
N PHE A 252 8.34 20.45 -11.12
CA PHE A 252 7.84 19.11 -10.95
C PHE A 252 7.99 18.71 -9.48
N CYS A 253 6.87 18.50 -8.78
CA CYS A 253 6.86 17.99 -7.42
C CYS A 253 6.74 16.47 -7.42
N ALA A 254 7.49 15.81 -6.56
CA ALA A 254 7.52 14.35 -6.51
C ALA A 254 6.18 13.75 -6.08
N ASN A 255 5.29 14.51 -5.39
CA ASN A 255 3.90 14.11 -5.12
C ASN A 255 2.94 15.31 -5.09
N ASP A 256 1.63 15.01 -5.02
CA ASP A 256 0.57 16.03 -5.02
C ASP A 256 0.52 16.85 -3.73
N GLU A 257 0.83 16.25 -2.59
CA GLU A 257 0.83 16.95 -1.30
C GLU A 257 1.90 18.04 -1.27
N ALA A 258 3.12 17.72 -1.71
CA ALA A 258 4.19 18.70 -1.84
C ALA A 258 3.84 19.78 -2.89
N ALA A 259 3.18 19.40 -4.00
CA ALA A 259 2.74 20.36 -5.01
C ALA A 259 1.73 21.38 -4.45
N ILE A 260 0.76 20.92 -3.65
CA ILE A 260 -0.22 21.78 -2.99
C ILE A 260 0.46 22.74 -2.01
N GLY A 261 1.39 22.24 -1.20
CA GLY A 261 2.18 23.08 -0.29
C GLY A 261 3.00 24.14 -1.03
N LEU A 262 3.65 23.75 -2.13
CA LEU A 262 4.42 24.66 -2.99
C LEU A 262 3.53 25.72 -3.64
N ILE A 263 2.38 25.37 -4.17
CA ILE A 263 1.44 26.32 -4.77
C ILE A 263 1.02 27.38 -3.75
N ARG A 264 0.75 26.98 -2.51
CA ARG A 264 0.42 27.91 -1.43
C ARG A 264 1.55 28.90 -1.18
N ALA A 265 2.79 28.43 -1.04
CA ALA A 265 3.96 29.29 -0.82
C ALA A 265 4.19 30.26 -1.99
N MET A 266 4.05 29.77 -3.24
CA MET A 266 4.11 30.64 -4.43
C MET A 266 3.09 31.77 -4.36
N HIS A 267 1.84 31.46 -4.02
CA HIS A 267 0.77 32.43 -3.90
C HIS A 267 1.05 33.48 -2.81
N GLU A 268 1.50 33.06 -1.62
CA GLU A 268 1.85 33.95 -0.51
C GLU A 268 3.04 34.88 -0.84
N ARG A 269 3.91 34.44 -1.76
CA ARG A 269 5.03 35.24 -2.31
C ARG A 269 4.67 36.04 -3.56
N GLY A 270 3.37 36.14 -3.87
CA GLY A 270 2.87 36.90 -5.01
C GLY A 270 3.14 36.26 -6.39
N ARG A 271 3.55 34.98 -6.45
CA ARG A 271 3.76 34.22 -7.68
C ARG A 271 2.49 33.46 -8.04
N ARG A 272 1.92 33.73 -9.19
CA ARG A 272 0.67 33.10 -9.62
C ARG A 272 0.94 31.76 -10.32
N VAL A 273 0.18 30.75 -9.94
CA VAL A 273 0.16 29.45 -10.61
C VAL A 273 -1.15 29.37 -11.40
N PRO A 274 -1.11 29.15 -12.72
CA PRO A 274 0.04 28.79 -13.55
C PRO A 274 0.74 29.99 -14.24
N GLN A 275 0.28 31.24 -14.09
CA GLN A 275 0.66 32.36 -14.93
C GLN A 275 2.17 32.72 -14.84
N ASP A 276 2.77 32.60 -13.66
CA ASP A 276 4.17 32.90 -13.40
C ASP A 276 5.00 31.59 -13.20
N VAL A 277 4.37 30.53 -12.69
CA VAL A 277 5.01 29.23 -12.44
C VAL A 277 4.03 28.11 -12.75
N SER A 278 4.38 27.20 -13.63
CA SER A 278 3.68 25.94 -13.87
C SER A 278 4.09 24.89 -12.85
N VAL A 279 3.12 24.17 -12.28
CA VAL A 279 3.37 23.13 -11.26
C VAL A 279 2.71 21.82 -11.70
N VAL A 280 3.50 20.73 -11.68
CA VAL A 280 3.02 19.36 -11.90
C VAL A 280 3.27 18.56 -10.65
N GLY A 281 2.26 17.85 -10.17
CA GLY A 281 2.34 16.89 -9.08
C GLY A 281 2.50 15.45 -9.57
N PHE A 282 2.38 14.53 -8.63
CA PHE A 282 2.40 13.09 -8.88
C PHE A 282 1.52 12.41 -7.82
N ASP A 283 0.84 11.34 -8.15
CA ASP A 283 -0.05 10.44 -7.40
C ASP A 283 -1.50 10.48 -7.91
N GLY A 284 -1.99 11.64 -8.35
CA GLY A 284 -3.38 11.77 -8.84
C GLY A 284 -4.40 11.79 -7.71
N LEU A 285 -4.06 12.42 -6.57
CA LEU A 285 -4.96 12.51 -5.43
C LEU A 285 -6.22 13.31 -5.79
N SER A 286 -7.37 12.86 -5.27
CA SER A 286 -8.65 13.56 -5.48
C SER A 286 -8.63 15.00 -4.97
N LEU A 287 -7.88 15.30 -3.91
CA LEU A 287 -7.70 16.65 -3.39
C LEU A 287 -7.13 17.62 -4.43
N GLY A 288 -6.29 17.12 -5.34
CA GLY A 288 -5.72 17.94 -6.43
C GLY A 288 -6.75 18.48 -7.43
N GLU A 289 -7.93 17.85 -7.55
CA GLU A 289 -9.02 18.37 -8.39
C GLU A 289 -9.67 19.61 -7.77
N TYR A 290 -9.66 19.69 -6.46
CA TYR A 290 -10.31 20.76 -5.68
C TYR A 290 -9.30 21.78 -5.14
N SER A 291 -8.00 21.65 -5.46
CA SER A 291 -7.00 22.68 -5.18
C SER A 291 -7.20 23.91 -6.07
N PHE A 292 -6.61 25.04 -5.70
CA PHE A 292 -6.67 26.25 -6.50
C PHE A 292 -5.25 26.72 -6.88
N PRO A 293 -4.91 26.65 -8.18
CA PRO A 293 -5.67 26.06 -9.29
C PRO A 293 -5.77 24.52 -9.17
N PRO A 294 -6.70 23.86 -9.92
CA PRO A 294 -6.74 22.39 -10.00
C PRO A 294 -5.41 21.83 -10.50
N LEU A 295 -4.87 20.86 -9.79
CA LEU A 295 -3.51 20.37 -9.98
C LEU A 295 -3.37 19.43 -11.18
N THR A 296 -2.50 19.78 -12.12
CA THR A 296 -1.96 18.87 -13.14
C THR A 296 -1.07 17.85 -12.44
N THR A 297 -1.32 16.57 -12.64
CA THR A 297 -0.64 15.50 -11.90
C THR A 297 -0.50 14.23 -12.70
N VAL A 298 0.45 13.38 -12.32
CA VAL A 298 0.55 12.01 -12.82
C VAL A 298 -0.25 11.08 -11.91
N ARG A 299 -1.32 10.48 -12.46
CA ARG A 299 -2.17 9.55 -11.72
C ARG A 299 -1.53 8.16 -11.65
N GLN A 300 -1.50 7.60 -10.45
CA GLN A 300 -1.16 6.21 -10.15
C GLN A 300 -2.40 5.44 -9.69
N ASP A 301 -2.43 4.14 -9.96
CA ASP A 301 -3.46 3.25 -9.43
C ASP A 301 -2.88 2.40 -8.28
N PHE A 302 -2.81 3.01 -7.11
CA PHE A 302 -2.30 2.38 -5.89
C PHE A 302 -3.11 1.15 -5.47
N ARG A 303 -4.44 1.22 -5.62
CA ARG A 303 -5.32 0.09 -5.26
C ARG A 303 -5.04 -1.11 -6.14
N ARG A 304 -4.89 -0.89 -7.44
CA ARG A 304 -4.51 -1.95 -8.37
C ARG A 304 -3.16 -2.55 -8.02
N ALA A 305 -2.19 -1.76 -7.58
CA ALA A 305 -0.90 -2.30 -7.11
C ALA A 305 -1.11 -3.28 -5.95
N GLY A 306 -1.93 -2.93 -4.96
CA GLY A 306 -2.29 -3.81 -3.86
C GLY A 306 -3.02 -5.07 -4.31
N GLU A 307 -3.97 -4.95 -5.23
CA GLU A 307 -4.71 -6.08 -5.80
C GLU A 307 -3.80 -7.05 -6.55
N GLU A 308 -2.88 -6.54 -7.36
CA GLU A 308 -1.93 -7.35 -8.11
C GLU A 308 -0.92 -8.05 -7.19
N MET A 309 -0.48 -7.42 -6.10
CA MET A 309 0.36 -8.09 -5.10
C MET A 309 -0.35 -9.28 -4.45
N VAL A 310 -1.61 -9.13 -4.05
CA VAL A 310 -2.40 -10.25 -3.51
C VAL A 310 -2.54 -11.35 -4.56
N ARG A 311 -2.79 -11.01 -5.82
CA ARG A 311 -2.87 -12.00 -6.90
C ARG A 311 -1.56 -12.76 -7.06
N LEU A 312 -0.42 -12.07 -7.05
CA LEU A 312 0.91 -12.70 -7.12
C LEU A 312 1.17 -13.65 -5.95
N VAL A 313 0.75 -13.28 -4.73
CA VAL A 313 0.85 -14.16 -3.55
C VAL A 313 -0.03 -15.39 -3.72
N LEU A 314 -1.29 -15.23 -4.13
CA LEU A 314 -2.22 -16.35 -4.26
C LEU A 314 -1.82 -17.32 -5.38
N GLU A 315 -1.26 -16.84 -6.49
CA GLU A 315 -0.70 -17.69 -7.56
C GLU A 315 0.45 -18.58 -7.04
N GLN A 316 1.29 -18.05 -6.15
CA GLN A 316 2.35 -18.83 -5.51
C GLN A 316 1.76 -19.85 -4.52
N VAL A 317 0.75 -19.47 -3.73
CA VAL A 317 0.04 -20.39 -2.81
C VAL A 317 -0.57 -21.55 -3.59
N ASP A 318 -1.26 -21.27 -4.70
CA ASP A 318 -1.97 -22.28 -5.50
C ASP A 318 -1.00 -23.20 -6.25
N SER A 319 0.14 -22.69 -6.71
CA SER A 319 1.16 -23.47 -7.43
C SER A 319 2.08 -24.27 -6.50
N GLY A 320 2.14 -23.90 -5.20
CA GLY A 320 3.13 -24.44 -4.26
C GLY A 320 4.57 -24.05 -4.57
N ALA A 321 4.77 -23.07 -5.44
CA ALA A 321 6.09 -22.56 -5.85
C ALA A 321 6.22 -21.11 -5.38
N ALA A 322 7.04 -20.87 -4.37
CA ALA A 322 7.38 -19.53 -3.92
C ALA A 322 8.47 -18.91 -4.82
N GLY A 323 8.40 -17.60 -5.01
CA GLY A 323 9.44 -16.83 -5.69
C GLY A 323 9.20 -16.62 -7.19
N GLY A 324 10.23 -16.10 -7.85
CA GLY A 324 10.24 -15.68 -9.26
C GLY A 324 10.45 -14.17 -9.40
N GLU A 325 10.95 -13.76 -10.57
CA GLU A 325 11.28 -12.35 -10.88
C GLU A 325 10.13 -11.61 -11.58
N ARG A 326 8.87 -12.08 -11.41
CA ARG A 326 7.72 -11.50 -12.11
C ARG A 326 7.46 -10.09 -11.63
N GLN A 327 7.57 -9.14 -12.55
CA GLN A 327 7.29 -7.73 -12.30
C GLN A 327 6.06 -7.28 -13.08
N ILE A 328 5.11 -6.62 -12.39
CA ILE A 328 3.92 -6.00 -12.97
C ILE A 328 4.08 -4.49 -12.86
N LEU A 329 4.26 -3.84 -14.01
CA LEU A 329 4.26 -2.38 -14.08
C LEU A 329 2.85 -1.89 -14.43
N ILE A 330 2.28 -1.09 -13.54
CA ILE A 330 0.95 -0.49 -13.71
C ILE A 330 1.12 0.85 -14.42
N PRO A 331 0.48 1.04 -15.57
CA PRO A 331 0.61 2.29 -16.31
C PRO A 331 0.19 3.50 -15.48
N THR A 332 0.94 4.59 -15.64
CA THR A 332 0.62 5.92 -15.11
C THR A 332 0.09 6.82 -16.21
N GLU A 333 -0.69 7.83 -15.85
CA GLU A 333 -1.33 8.74 -16.78
C GLU A 333 -1.16 10.19 -16.31
N LEU A 334 -0.71 11.08 -17.21
CA LEU A 334 -0.70 12.52 -16.94
C LEU A 334 -2.12 13.08 -17.10
N VAL A 335 -2.63 13.67 -16.03
CA VAL A 335 -3.93 14.37 -15.98
C VAL A 335 -3.68 15.87 -15.99
N VAL A 336 -3.87 16.50 -17.12
CA VAL A 336 -3.67 17.95 -17.28
C VAL A 336 -4.88 18.71 -16.73
N ARG A 337 -4.61 19.68 -15.86
CA ARG A 337 -5.62 20.57 -15.24
C ARG A 337 -5.17 22.04 -15.32
N GLY A 338 -5.45 22.83 -14.29
CA GLY A 338 -5.26 24.28 -14.29
C GLY A 338 -3.93 24.79 -13.73
N SER A 339 -3.04 23.93 -13.24
CA SER A 339 -1.78 24.37 -12.60
C SER A 339 -0.60 24.52 -13.56
N THR A 340 -0.81 24.31 -14.86
CA THR A 340 0.22 24.47 -15.89
C THR A 340 -0.28 25.34 -17.04
N ALA A 341 0.60 26.13 -17.64
CA ALA A 341 0.32 26.98 -18.79
C ALA A 341 1.58 27.15 -19.66
N PRO A 342 1.47 27.55 -20.93
CA PRO A 342 2.61 27.92 -21.75
C PRO A 342 3.47 28.99 -21.07
N ARG A 343 4.79 28.80 -21.18
CA ARG A 343 5.75 29.78 -20.67
C ARG A 343 5.51 31.16 -21.29
N ARG A 344 5.34 32.17 -20.46
CA ARG A 344 5.29 33.55 -20.94
C ARG A 344 6.69 34.05 -21.25
N GLU A 345 6.89 34.62 -22.45
CA GLU A 345 8.07 35.40 -22.71
C GLU A 345 8.03 36.66 -21.85
N ARG A 346 9.11 36.89 -21.11
CA ARG A 346 9.26 38.18 -20.43
C ARG A 346 9.58 39.23 -21.47
N THR A 347 8.65 40.12 -21.73
CA THR A 347 8.89 41.38 -22.43
C THR A 347 9.84 42.27 -21.62
#